data_817fea3a7da7405d30a5e299a80a598c
#
_entry.id   817fea3a7da7405d30a5e299a80a598c
#
_cell.length_a   1.000
_cell.length_b   1.000
_cell.length_c   1.000
_cell.angle_alpha   90.00
_cell.angle_beta   90.00
_cell.angle_gamma   90.00
#
_symmetry.space_group_name_H-M   'P 1'
#
loop_
_entity.id
_entity.type
_entity.pdbx_description
1 polymer ?
#
loop_
_entity_poly.entity_id
_entity_poly.type
_entity_poly.pdbx_seq_one_letter_code
_entity_poly.pdbx_strand_id
1 'polypeptide(L)'
;MKKILFSLIALLGIVACDDTPATDTIIESLTLTVDHSEIVADGAEVATFTVADKSGAAVSDAKIYFADTNEVLGGNTFKTKYAGEYKFYAKRGNEKSNTISVTATKATETPDEPNNPGGEDPAEKQVVLSVSPASIKADGAESAVFTLKVDGKSTANFDVYNAANDTKLTGNEFTTTEAGEYSFYAMYEQTKSNTVKVTARMVIVEEEKPITLSATTTTIKANGVESVKFTVMQDGADVTNAAVIYVNNGKLNGNKFSTTTPGTYSVYATKGSMTSETLTITAEAVTDTGKTIVFADGVTVSSGWYDVNKKGAGDNGDINMCWAAAASNMIQWFQDRYKADGNSLPAGAVDGPGTKYYGNFNPYELALMEVYHDQWNNNHGGNVEYAIPWYFEGKLYGGEYASNTATPNTAGGYWNSVWSSVLPNLYRGYKSSLFPTQYPEMYTYCYENYCLWGVGSGLQGQERLLYVSNLIVEAFKHGMASLTVSLSADIMSLHHAVTLWGYEIDNATGLLTRIWITDSDDFDKEPKTALLNEYSVSIGSGNSHPKFTGSTRYGSIYLVSIHPFSGWKSANK
;
A
#
# COMPACT_ATOMS: atom_id res chain seq x y z
N MET A 1 -26.65 46.19 -10.78
CA MET A 1 -26.74 44.75 -10.76
C MET A 1 -25.32 44.19 -10.70
N LYS A 2 -24.87 43.86 -9.50
CA LYS A 2 -23.50 43.34 -9.27
C LYS A 2 -23.52 41.81 -9.41
N LYS A 3 -22.75 41.27 -10.36
CA LYS A 3 -22.47 39.85 -10.49
C LYS A 3 -21.30 39.51 -9.59
N ILE A 4 -21.52 38.66 -8.62
CA ILE A 4 -20.49 38.09 -7.74
C ILE A 4 -19.94 36.84 -8.45
N LEU A 5 -18.65 36.88 -8.74
CA LEU A 5 -17.87 35.79 -9.33
C LEU A 5 -17.31 34.94 -8.16
N PHE A 6 -17.78 33.70 -8.03
CA PHE A 6 -17.17 32.73 -7.13
C PHE A 6 -15.96 32.10 -7.82
N SER A 7 -14.79 32.38 -7.27
CA SER A 7 -13.53 31.75 -7.68
C SER A 7 -13.37 30.46 -6.87
N LEU A 8 -13.43 29.30 -7.57
CA LEU A 8 -13.16 27.99 -7.00
C LEU A 8 -11.65 27.74 -7.09
N ILE A 9 -10.96 27.86 -5.95
CA ILE A 9 -9.54 27.48 -5.85
C ILE A 9 -9.51 25.98 -5.61
N ALA A 10 -9.12 25.22 -6.62
CA ALA A 10 -8.77 23.80 -6.47
C ALA A 10 -7.34 23.72 -5.91
N LEU A 11 -7.22 23.30 -4.66
CA LEU A 11 -5.95 23.04 -4.01
C LEU A 11 -5.52 21.60 -4.39
N LEU A 12 -4.60 21.47 -5.34
CA LEU A 12 -3.91 20.20 -5.60
C LEU A 12 -2.96 19.90 -4.44
N GLY A 13 -3.33 18.91 -3.64
CA GLY A 13 -2.45 18.31 -2.65
C GLY A 13 -1.44 17.39 -3.34
N ILE A 14 -0.17 17.73 -3.25
CA ILE A 14 0.95 16.84 -3.56
C ILE A 14 0.97 15.80 -2.44
N VAL A 15 0.64 14.54 -2.74
CA VAL A 15 0.83 13.42 -1.83
C VAL A 15 2.28 12.96 -1.96
N ALA A 16 3.12 13.43 -1.05
CA ALA A 16 4.40 12.78 -0.78
C ALA A 16 4.10 11.46 -0.02
N CYS A 17 4.52 10.33 -0.56
CA CYS A 17 4.55 9.08 0.19
C CYS A 17 5.67 9.18 1.23
N ASP A 18 5.28 9.43 2.47
CA ASP A 18 6.13 9.28 3.63
C ASP A 18 5.78 7.93 4.28
N ASP A 19 6.77 7.04 4.36
CA ASP A 19 6.67 5.73 5.02
C ASP A 19 6.72 5.91 6.54
N THR A 20 5.68 6.53 7.10
CA THR A 20 5.39 6.43 8.52
C THR A 20 4.29 5.38 8.74
N PRO A 21 4.40 4.52 9.77
CA PRO A 21 3.36 3.55 10.07
C PRO A 21 2.04 4.31 10.28
N ALA A 22 0.98 3.83 9.65
CA ALA A 22 -0.35 4.39 9.77
C ALA A 22 -0.72 4.49 11.25
N THR A 23 -0.60 5.67 11.81
CA THR A 23 -1.31 6.02 13.04
C THR A 23 -2.79 5.98 12.66
N ASP A 24 -3.55 5.13 13.33
CA ASP A 24 -5.02 5.10 13.25
C ASP A 24 -5.52 6.54 13.46
N THR A 25 -5.78 7.26 12.39
CA THR A 25 -6.26 8.63 12.46
C THR A 25 -7.71 8.55 12.92
N ILE A 26 -7.94 8.87 14.20
CA ILE A 26 -9.28 9.01 14.77
C ILE A 26 -9.97 10.16 14.03
N ILE A 27 -11.08 9.84 13.36
CA ILE A 27 -11.88 10.81 12.62
C ILE A 27 -13.02 11.27 13.53
N GLU A 28 -13.03 12.53 13.96
CA GLU A 28 -14.16 13.11 14.66
C GLU A 28 -15.33 13.31 13.68
N SER A 29 -16.20 12.31 13.60
CA SER A 29 -17.32 12.25 12.65
C SER A 29 -18.66 11.96 13.31
N LEU A 30 -18.67 11.59 14.58
CA LEU A 30 -19.87 11.29 15.34
C LEU A 30 -20.17 12.44 16.32
N THR A 31 -21.45 12.60 16.68
CA THR A 31 -21.92 13.50 17.72
C THR A 31 -22.61 12.67 18.79
N LEU A 32 -22.14 12.79 20.05
CA LEU A 32 -22.78 12.21 21.21
C LEU A 32 -23.57 13.31 21.96
N THR A 33 -24.83 13.02 22.29
CA THR A 33 -25.70 13.87 23.10
C THR A 33 -26.28 13.05 24.25
N VAL A 34 -26.76 13.74 25.29
CA VAL A 34 -27.42 13.14 26.45
C VAL A 34 -28.68 13.93 26.76
N ASP A 35 -29.75 13.26 27.18
CA ASP A 35 -31.02 13.88 27.55
C ASP A 35 -30.95 14.64 28.88
N HIS A 36 -30.19 14.11 29.87
CA HIS A 36 -29.97 14.70 31.17
C HIS A 36 -28.48 14.74 31.47
N SER A 37 -27.92 15.96 31.52
CA SER A 37 -26.51 16.17 31.92
C SER A 37 -26.29 16.18 33.44
N GLU A 38 -27.40 16.22 34.21
CA GLU A 38 -27.41 16.09 35.67
C GLU A 38 -28.41 15.00 36.05
N ILE A 39 -28.03 14.12 36.97
CA ILE A 39 -28.87 13.07 37.55
C ILE A 39 -28.65 12.98 39.05
N VAL A 40 -29.63 12.46 39.81
CA VAL A 40 -29.44 12.15 41.23
C VAL A 40 -28.76 10.76 41.35
N ALA A 41 -27.77 10.69 42.20
CA ALA A 41 -27.03 9.47 42.49
C ALA A 41 -27.82 8.53 43.43
N ASP A 42 -29.05 8.15 43.03
CA ASP A 42 -29.94 7.26 43.76
C ASP A 42 -29.98 5.82 43.13
N GLY A 43 -29.37 5.66 41.97
CA GLY A 43 -29.39 4.42 41.19
C GLY A 43 -30.68 4.17 40.43
N ALA A 44 -31.62 5.10 40.45
CA ALA A 44 -32.91 5.04 39.75
C ALA A 44 -32.96 6.01 38.56
N GLU A 45 -32.47 7.24 38.74
CA GLU A 45 -32.46 8.23 37.68
C GLU A 45 -31.44 7.88 36.59
N VAL A 46 -31.85 8.08 35.35
CA VAL A 46 -31.13 7.57 34.17
C VAL A 46 -30.82 8.71 33.21
N ALA A 47 -29.58 8.81 32.74
CA ALA A 47 -29.16 9.60 31.60
C ALA A 47 -29.13 8.73 30.36
N THR A 48 -29.79 9.16 29.26
CA THR A 48 -29.85 8.42 27.99
C THR A 48 -29.06 9.10 26.91
N PHE A 49 -28.17 8.35 26.26
CA PHE A 49 -27.31 8.86 25.22
C PHE A 49 -27.86 8.59 23.82
N THR A 50 -27.61 9.52 22.91
CA THR A 50 -27.90 9.38 21.48
C THR A 50 -26.65 9.69 20.67
N VAL A 51 -26.34 8.86 19.69
CA VAL A 51 -25.23 9.04 18.75
C VAL A 51 -25.79 9.37 17.38
N ALA A 52 -25.27 10.42 16.73
CA ALA A 52 -25.60 10.80 15.37
C ALA A 52 -24.34 10.98 14.53
N ASP A 53 -24.46 10.82 13.22
CA ASP A 53 -23.43 11.15 12.26
C ASP A 53 -23.45 12.65 11.89
N LYS A 54 -22.53 13.08 11.00
CA LYS A 54 -22.44 14.49 10.52
C LYS A 54 -23.69 14.99 9.80
N SER A 55 -24.55 14.09 9.31
CA SER A 55 -25.82 14.45 8.67
C SER A 55 -26.96 14.60 9.68
N GLY A 56 -26.74 14.24 10.95
CA GLY A 56 -27.74 14.18 12.00
C GLY A 56 -28.54 12.86 12.03
N ALA A 57 -28.16 11.87 11.20
CA ALA A 57 -28.79 10.56 11.22
C ALA A 57 -28.34 9.74 12.45
N ALA A 58 -29.27 9.04 13.11
CA ALA A 58 -28.98 8.21 14.27
C ALA A 58 -28.06 7.03 13.92
N VAL A 59 -27.05 6.81 14.75
CA VAL A 59 -26.06 5.73 14.62
C VAL A 59 -26.28 4.73 15.75
N SER A 60 -26.86 3.56 15.45
CA SER A 60 -27.21 2.54 16.42
C SER A 60 -26.10 1.52 16.72
N ASP A 61 -25.08 1.43 15.87
CA ASP A 61 -23.94 0.50 15.97
C ASP A 61 -22.70 1.11 16.65
N ALA A 62 -22.73 2.37 17.05
CA ALA A 62 -21.69 3.00 17.85
C ALA A 62 -21.74 2.53 19.30
N LYS A 63 -20.58 2.24 19.89
CA LYS A 63 -20.43 1.94 21.32
C LYS A 63 -20.08 3.20 22.10
N ILE A 64 -20.63 3.33 23.30
CA ILE A 64 -20.36 4.45 24.22
C ILE A 64 -19.33 3.98 25.25
N TYR A 65 -18.38 4.85 25.55
CA TYR A 65 -17.25 4.58 26.44
C TYR A 65 -17.17 5.60 27.56
N PHE A 66 -16.73 5.17 28.74
CA PHE A 66 -16.24 6.09 29.76
C PHE A 66 -14.92 6.72 29.31
N ALA A 67 -14.82 8.04 29.27
CA ALA A 67 -13.65 8.72 28.73
C ALA A 67 -12.38 8.52 29.58
N ASP A 68 -12.55 8.35 30.88
CA ASP A 68 -11.44 8.22 31.84
C ASP A 68 -10.86 6.79 31.88
N THR A 69 -11.70 5.76 31.60
CA THR A 69 -11.28 4.36 31.70
C THR A 69 -11.23 3.65 30.34
N ASN A 70 -11.81 4.23 29.29
CA ASN A 70 -12.05 3.59 28.00
C ASN A 70 -12.90 2.31 28.07
N GLU A 71 -13.66 2.12 29.15
CA GLU A 71 -14.59 1.01 29.31
C GLU A 71 -15.88 1.27 28.52
N VAL A 72 -16.44 0.22 27.91
CA VAL A 72 -17.71 0.32 27.18
C VAL A 72 -18.86 0.40 28.16
N LEU A 73 -19.73 1.38 27.99
CA LEU A 73 -21.02 1.42 28.66
C LEU A 73 -21.93 0.31 28.10
N GLY A 74 -22.50 -0.51 28.97
CA GLY A 74 -23.35 -1.65 28.60
C GLY A 74 -24.73 -1.23 28.07
N GLY A 75 -24.76 -0.43 27.01
CA GLY A 75 -25.96 0.11 26.38
C GLY A 75 -25.85 1.60 26.11
N ASN A 76 -27.00 2.28 26.00
CA ASN A 76 -27.07 3.74 25.78
C ASN A 76 -27.61 4.51 26.99
N THR A 77 -27.62 3.90 28.16
CA THR A 77 -28.13 4.54 29.39
C THR A 77 -27.09 4.44 30.51
N PHE A 78 -27.01 5.50 31.31
CA PHE A 78 -26.13 5.57 32.47
C PHE A 78 -26.93 5.95 33.74
N LYS A 79 -26.70 5.25 34.83
CA LYS A 79 -27.19 5.51 36.16
C LYS A 79 -26.14 5.16 37.20
N THR A 80 -26.16 5.81 38.33
CA THR A 80 -25.18 5.57 39.38
C THR A 80 -25.77 5.84 40.77
N LYS A 81 -25.19 5.23 41.81
CA LYS A 81 -25.45 5.56 43.23
C LYS A 81 -24.37 6.45 43.82
N TYR A 82 -23.40 6.87 43.02
CA TYR A 82 -22.25 7.64 43.51
C TYR A 82 -22.27 9.02 42.87
N ALA A 83 -22.19 10.04 43.71
CA ALA A 83 -22.06 11.42 43.25
C ALA A 83 -20.68 11.65 42.64
N GLY A 84 -20.64 12.34 41.50
CA GLY A 84 -19.41 12.64 40.77
C GLY A 84 -19.66 13.10 39.33
N GLU A 85 -18.62 13.51 38.64
CA GLU A 85 -18.65 13.83 37.22
C GLU A 85 -18.17 12.63 36.43
N TYR A 86 -18.94 12.22 35.41
CA TYR A 86 -18.66 11.08 34.55
C TYR A 86 -18.59 11.57 33.10
N LYS A 87 -17.52 11.22 32.38
CA LYS A 87 -17.28 11.64 30.99
C LYS A 87 -17.44 10.50 30.02
N PHE A 88 -18.10 10.77 28.88
CA PHE A 88 -18.42 9.75 27.88
C PHE A 88 -18.09 10.22 26.49
N TYR A 89 -17.68 9.27 25.60
CA TYR A 89 -17.59 9.45 24.17
C TYR A 89 -18.12 8.21 23.45
N ALA A 90 -18.52 8.35 22.17
CA ALA A 90 -18.92 7.23 21.32
C ALA A 90 -17.86 6.90 20.27
N LYS A 91 -17.78 5.63 19.87
CA LYS A 91 -16.87 5.17 18.83
C LYS A 91 -17.54 4.12 17.94
N ARG A 92 -17.28 4.21 16.60
CA ARG A 92 -17.64 3.23 15.57
C ARG A 92 -16.46 3.04 14.62
N GLY A 93 -15.76 1.91 14.71
CA GLY A 93 -14.48 1.74 14.00
C GLY A 93 -13.48 2.84 14.37
N ASN A 94 -12.98 3.60 13.39
CA ASN A 94 -12.06 4.72 13.60
C ASN A 94 -12.77 6.07 13.81
N GLU A 95 -14.10 6.08 13.76
CA GLU A 95 -14.89 7.29 14.02
C GLU A 95 -15.10 7.48 15.52
N LYS A 96 -14.94 8.72 16.00
CA LYS A 96 -15.13 9.11 17.40
C LYS A 96 -16.02 10.33 17.48
N SER A 97 -16.77 10.45 18.59
CA SER A 97 -17.59 11.62 18.92
C SER A 97 -16.85 12.64 19.78
N ASN A 98 -17.49 13.79 19.97
CA ASN A 98 -17.20 14.68 21.10
C ASN A 98 -17.31 13.92 22.43
N THR A 99 -16.66 14.47 23.48
CA THR A 99 -16.81 14.02 24.87
C THR A 99 -17.85 14.88 25.58
N ILE A 100 -18.75 14.24 26.33
CA ILE A 100 -19.76 14.91 27.13
C ILE A 100 -19.68 14.46 28.60
N SER A 101 -20.14 15.28 29.52
CA SER A 101 -20.17 15.00 30.98
C SER A 101 -21.60 14.78 31.45
N VAL A 102 -21.76 13.88 32.42
CA VAL A 102 -22.96 13.71 33.23
C VAL A 102 -22.55 13.86 34.70
N THR A 103 -23.19 14.81 35.41
CA THR A 103 -22.94 15.05 36.83
C THR A 103 -24.00 14.32 37.65
N ALA A 104 -23.58 13.41 38.52
CA ALA A 104 -24.45 12.78 39.50
C ALA A 104 -24.35 13.49 40.82
N THR A 105 -25.46 14.09 41.27
CA THR A 105 -25.55 14.81 42.54
C THR A 105 -26.00 13.90 43.69
N LYS A 106 -25.57 14.19 44.90
CA LYS A 106 -25.98 13.41 46.08
C LYS A 106 -27.48 13.49 46.30
N ALA A 107 -28.17 12.38 46.53
CA ALA A 107 -29.56 12.34 46.93
C ALA A 107 -29.72 13.12 48.25
N THR A 108 -30.65 14.08 48.25
CA THR A 108 -30.94 14.87 49.47
C THR A 108 -31.80 14.00 50.36
N GLU A 109 -31.27 13.61 51.53
CA GLU A 109 -32.08 12.99 52.56
C GLU A 109 -33.03 14.03 53.15
N THR A 110 -34.32 13.71 53.23
CA THR A 110 -35.33 14.52 53.95
C THR A 110 -35.01 14.52 55.44
N PRO A 111 -35.04 15.66 56.12
CA PRO A 111 -34.78 15.73 57.57
C PRO A 111 -35.99 15.21 58.33
N ASP A 112 -35.84 14.15 59.09
CA ASP A 112 -36.78 13.80 60.18
C ASP A 112 -36.29 14.41 61.47
N GLU A 113 -37.19 15.09 62.03
CA GLU A 113 -37.47 15.85 63.26
C GLU A 113 -36.51 15.80 64.47
N PRO A 114 -36.53 16.87 65.32
CA PRO A 114 -35.55 17.09 66.38
C PRO A 114 -36.04 16.58 67.71
N ASN A 115 -35.10 16.29 68.53
CA ASN A 115 -35.15 16.59 69.98
C ASN A 115 -34.87 15.48 70.98
N ASN A 116 -33.82 15.57 71.66
CA ASN A 116 -33.89 15.86 73.10
C ASN A 116 -32.49 16.18 73.70
N PRO A 117 -32.29 17.19 74.49
CA PRO A 117 -31.01 17.53 75.12
C PRO A 117 -30.86 16.90 76.51
N GLY A 118 -29.69 16.35 76.77
CA GLY A 118 -29.29 16.13 78.14
C GLY A 118 -28.57 14.78 78.36
N GLY A 119 -27.26 14.86 78.55
CA GLY A 119 -26.44 13.79 79.08
C GLY A 119 -25.01 13.84 78.54
N GLU A 120 -24.09 14.47 79.22
CA GLU A 120 -22.66 14.38 78.99
C GLU A 120 -22.24 12.93 79.29
N ASP A 121 -22.09 12.08 78.21
CA ASP A 121 -21.42 10.82 78.25
C ASP A 121 -19.99 11.03 77.75
N PRO A 122 -18.95 10.31 78.22
CA PRO A 122 -17.58 10.56 77.83
C PRO A 122 -17.45 10.38 76.31
N ALA A 123 -16.86 11.36 75.61
CA ALA A 123 -16.71 11.40 74.15
C ALA A 123 -16.33 10.07 73.57
N GLU A 124 -17.28 9.46 72.87
CA GLU A 124 -17.08 8.17 72.19
C GLU A 124 -15.99 8.36 71.11
N LYS A 125 -14.90 7.54 71.16
CA LYS A 125 -13.80 7.62 70.19
C LYS A 125 -14.34 7.46 68.77
N GLN A 126 -14.09 8.44 67.89
CA GLN A 126 -14.47 8.36 66.50
C GLN A 126 -13.51 7.46 65.73
N VAL A 127 -13.95 6.25 65.37
CA VAL A 127 -13.16 5.26 64.62
C VAL A 127 -13.63 5.18 63.20
N VAL A 128 -12.77 5.62 62.22
CA VAL A 128 -13.10 5.71 60.79
C VAL A 128 -12.15 4.83 59.98
N LEU A 129 -12.73 3.81 59.32
CA LEU A 129 -12.04 2.94 58.34
C LEU A 129 -12.16 3.53 56.95
N SER A 130 -11.08 3.46 56.20
CA SER A 130 -11.04 3.77 54.76
C SER A 130 -10.27 2.68 54.01
N VAL A 131 -10.51 2.56 52.71
CA VAL A 131 -9.86 1.56 51.82
C VAL A 131 -9.42 2.19 50.52
N SER A 132 -8.27 1.81 50.03
CA SER A 132 -7.75 2.25 48.73
C SER A 132 -6.85 1.18 48.11
N PRO A 133 -7.09 0.85 46.83
CA PRO A 133 -8.24 1.16 46.00
C PRO A 133 -9.53 0.47 46.51
N ALA A 134 -10.69 1.10 46.32
CA ALA A 134 -11.97 0.46 46.65
C ALA A 134 -12.46 -0.53 45.57
N SER A 135 -11.70 -0.69 44.48
CA SER A 135 -11.96 -1.66 43.42
C SER A 135 -10.65 -2.31 43.00
N ILE A 136 -10.63 -3.63 42.98
CA ILE A 136 -9.49 -4.49 42.60
C ILE A 136 -9.90 -5.50 41.54
N LYS A 137 -8.94 -6.11 40.85
CA LYS A 137 -9.16 -7.31 40.04
C LYS A 137 -9.25 -8.54 40.92
N ALA A 138 -10.14 -9.45 40.54
CA ALA A 138 -10.24 -10.77 41.17
C ALA A 138 -9.18 -11.73 40.59
N ASP A 139 -7.89 -11.38 40.69
CA ASP A 139 -6.76 -12.13 40.15
C ASP A 139 -5.86 -12.71 41.25
N GLY A 140 -6.20 -12.42 42.52
CA GLY A 140 -5.43 -12.82 43.69
C GLY A 140 -4.13 -12.05 43.92
N ALA A 141 -3.79 -11.13 43.01
CA ALA A 141 -2.55 -10.35 43.05
C ALA A 141 -2.79 -8.86 43.40
N GLU A 142 -3.87 -8.28 42.90
CA GLU A 142 -4.21 -6.87 43.20
C GLU A 142 -4.83 -6.79 44.62
N SER A 143 -4.36 -5.85 45.46
CA SER A 143 -4.81 -5.73 46.86
C SER A 143 -5.51 -4.40 47.13
N ALA A 144 -6.52 -4.44 48.00
CA ALA A 144 -7.15 -3.29 48.63
C ALA A 144 -6.56 -3.11 50.03
N VAL A 145 -6.02 -1.95 50.33
CA VAL A 145 -5.34 -1.63 51.60
C VAL A 145 -6.27 -0.80 52.49
N PHE A 146 -6.43 -1.26 53.72
CA PHE A 146 -7.25 -0.56 54.73
C PHE A 146 -6.40 0.34 55.62
N THR A 147 -6.94 1.49 55.92
CA THR A 147 -6.35 2.46 56.85
C THR A 147 -7.39 2.90 57.88
N LEU A 148 -6.99 3.01 59.16
CA LEU A 148 -7.86 3.43 60.23
C LEU A 148 -7.43 4.76 60.82
N LYS A 149 -8.41 5.63 61.11
CA LYS A 149 -8.21 6.85 61.88
C LYS A 149 -9.05 6.79 63.15
N VAL A 150 -8.43 7.14 64.27
CA VAL A 150 -9.09 7.29 65.57
C VAL A 150 -8.95 8.76 65.98
N ASP A 151 -10.06 9.43 66.23
CA ASP A 151 -10.11 10.87 66.48
C ASP A 151 -9.27 11.68 65.50
N GLY A 152 -9.38 11.32 64.20
CA GLY A 152 -8.69 11.95 63.07
C GLY A 152 -7.20 11.55 62.92
N LYS A 153 -6.61 10.81 63.82
CA LYS A 153 -5.21 10.37 63.75
C LYS A 153 -5.09 8.93 63.23
N SER A 154 -4.19 8.67 62.27
CA SER A 154 -3.93 7.34 61.74
C SER A 154 -3.31 6.43 62.80
N THR A 155 -3.79 5.20 62.85
CA THR A 155 -3.25 4.13 63.72
C THR A 155 -2.89 2.88 62.88
N ALA A 156 -1.84 2.18 63.28
CA ALA A 156 -1.40 0.94 62.64
C ALA A 156 -1.91 -0.33 63.40
N ASN A 157 -2.37 -0.17 64.62
CA ASN A 157 -2.87 -1.27 65.45
C ASN A 157 -4.40 -1.37 65.34
N PHE A 158 -4.90 -2.12 64.39
CA PHE A 158 -6.32 -2.43 64.25
C PHE A 158 -6.52 -3.74 63.51
N ASP A 159 -7.66 -4.36 63.74
CA ASP A 159 -8.07 -5.58 63.10
C ASP A 159 -9.20 -5.31 62.11
N VAL A 160 -9.09 -5.82 60.88
CA VAL A 160 -10.12 -5.72 59.86
C VAL A 160 -10.91 -7.03 59.79
N TYR A 161 -12.22 -6.87 59.70
CA TYR A 161 -13.16 -8.00 59.64
C TYR A 161 -14.02 -7.93 58.39
N ASN A 162 -14.27 -9.09 57.76
CA ASN A 162 -15.28 -9.19 56.70
C ASN A 162 -16.67 -9.06 57.39
N ALA A 163 -17.45 -8.08 56.95
CA ALA A 163 -18.73 -7.75 57.59
C ALA A 163 -19.83 -8.81 57.32
N ALA A 164 -19.64 -9.70 56.33
CA ALA A 164 -20.61 -10.76 56.01
C ALA A 164 -20.55 -11.97 56.95
N ASN A 165 -19.37 -12.22 57.55
CA ASN A 165 -19.14 -13.44 58.32
C ASN A 165 -18.28 -13.22 59.57
N ASP A 166 -17.95 -11.98 59.91
CA ASP A 166 -17.09 -11.56 61.01
C ASP A 166 -15.70 -12.24 61.02
N THR A 167 -15.22 -12.74 59.86
CA THR A 167 -13.89 -13.30 59.76
C THR A 167 -12.84 -12.20 59.75
N LYS A 168 -11.85 -12.31 60.63
CA LYS A 168 -10.72 -11.38 60.73
C LYS A 168 -9.76 -11.62 59.57
N LEU A 169 -9.35 -10.54 58.90
CA LEU A 169 -8.27 -10.60 57.88
C LEU A 169 -6.91 -10.81 58.54
N THR A 170 -6.00 -11.42 57.79
CA THR A 170 -4.59 -11.52 58.16
C THR A 170 -3.88 -10.25 57.69
N GLY A 171 -3.88 -9.20 58.52
CA GLY A 171 -3.32 -7.90 58.18
C GLY A 171 -4.38 -6.88 57.74
N ASN A 172 -3.92 -5.86 57.05
CA ASN A 172 -4.76 -4.73 56.60
C ASN A 172 -4.89 -4.70 55.05
N GLU A 173 -4.73 -5.83 54.35
CA GLU A 173 -4.90 -5.98 52.93
C GLU A 173 -5.92 -7.05 52.60
N PHE A 174 -6.66 -6.85 51.49
CA PHE A 174 -7.60 -7.81 50.97
C PHE A 174 -7.31 -8.10 49.52
N THR A 175 -7.16 -9.39 49.17
CA THR A 175 -7.06 -9.89 47.80
C THR A 175 -8.09 -11.02 47.61
N THR A 176 -8.54 -11.27 46.41
CA THR A 176 -9.45 -12.37 46.10
C THR A 176 -9.31 -12.84 44.65
N THR A 177 -9.65 -14.09 44.39
CA THR A 177 -9.82 -14.66 43.02
C THR A 177 -11.29 -14.72 42.61
N GLU A 178 -12.22 -14.35 43.50
CA GLU A 178 -13.65 -14.38 43.23
C GLU A 178 -14.17 -12.95 43.04
N ALA A 179 -14.86 -12.72 41.92
CA ALA A 179 -15.48 -11.43 41.64
C ALA A 179 -16.71 -11.23 42.54
N GLY A 180 -16.86 -10.02 43.09
CA GLY A 180 -17.98 -9.74 43.98
C GLY A 180 -17.80 -8.43 44.77
N GLU A 181 -18.80 -8.08 45.56
CA GLU A 181 -18.73 -6.98 46.54
C GLU A 181 -18.44 -7.55 47.91
N TYR A 182 -17.43 -6.99 48.55
CA TYR A 182 -17.00 -7.37 49.90
C TYR A 182 -17.10 -6.16 50.82
N SER A 183 -17.65 -6.36 52.02
CA SER A 183 -17.80 -5.29 53.00
C SER A 183 -16.93 -5.56 54.22
N PHE A 184 -16.25 -4.55 54.73
CA PHE A 184 -15.29 -4.65 55.81
C PHE A 184 -15.52 -3.61 56.88
N TYR A 185 -15.27 -3.94 58.13
CA TYR A 185 -15.18 -3.01 59.25
C TYR A 185 -13.90 -3.28 60.04
N ALA A 186 -13.46 -2.31 60.82
CA ALA A 186 -12.34 -2.49 61.73
C ALA A 186 -12.80 -2.44 63.18
N MET A 187 -12.04 -3.13 64.04
CA MET A 187 -12.14 -3.02 65.51
C MET A 187 -10.89 -2.35 66.04
N TYR A 188 -11.07 -1.31 66.82
CA TYR A 188 -10.01 -0.65 67.57
C TYR A 188 -10.39 -0.67 69.05
N GLU A 189 -9.60 -1.39 69.86
CA GLU A 189 -10.00 -1.72 71.24
C GLU A 189 -11.37 -2.43 71.23
N GLN A 190 -12.41 -1.80 71.71
CA GLN A 190 -13.78 -2.32 71.73
C GLN A 190 -14.75 -1.51 70.83
N THR A 191 -14.24 -0.51 70.10
CA THR A 191 -15.04 0.34 69.25
C THR A 191 -14.99 -0.14 67.79
N LYS A 192 -16.18 -0.30 67.16
CA LYS A 192 -16.35 -0.68 65.77
C LYS A 192 -16.32 0.53 64.87
N SER A 193 -15.63 0.45 63.74
CA SER A 193 -15.60 1.51 62.72
C SER A 193 -16.88 1.53 61.85
N ASN A 194 -16.95 2.52 60.93
CA ASN A 194 -17.83 2.46 59.77
C ASN A 194 -17.47 1.23 58.92
N THR A 195 -18.42 0.78 58.06
CA THR A 195 -18.21 -0.27 57.08
C THR A 195 -17.75 0.36 55.77
N VAL A 196 -16.72 -0.25 55.12
CA VAL A 196 -16.25 0.14 53.76
C VAL A 196 -16.47 -1.03 52.80
N LYS A 197 -16.59 -0.76 51.52
CA LYS A 197 -16.78 -1.76 50.46
C LYS A 197 -15.56 -1.84 49.55
N VAL A 198 -15.27 -3.07 49.11
CA VAL A 198 -14.31 -3.38 48.04
C VAL A 198 -15.04 -4.17 46.97
N THR A 199 -14.94 -3.70 45.71
CA THR A 199 -15.47 -4.42 44.55
C THR A 199 -14.33 -5.15 43.85
N ALA A 200 -14.38 -6.49 43.86
CA ALA A 200 -13.48 -7.31 43.08
C ALA A 200 -14.10 -7.60 41.69
N ARG A 201 -13.43 -7.15 40.64
CA ARG A 201 -13.91 -7.31 39.27
C ARG A 201 -13.41 -8.58 38.64
N MET A 202 -14.26 -9.24 37.88
CA MET A 202 -13.86 -10.42 37.08
C MET A 202 -12.72 -10.06 36.14
N VAL A 203 -11.69 -10.89 36.09
CA VAL A 203 -10.66 -10.83 35.06
C VAL A 203 -11.22 -11.46 33.80
N ILE A 204 -11.57 -10.67 32.81
CA ILE A 204 -11.91 -11.17 31.48
C ILE A 204 -10.60 -11.44 30.77
N VAL A 205 -10.22 -12.71 30.64
CA VAL A 205 -9.20 -13.11 29.70
C VAL A 205 -9.86 -13.10 28.33
N GLU A 206 -9.57 -12.08 27.48
CA GLU A 206 -9.98 -12.14 26.09
C GLU A 206 -9.32 -13.38 25.45
N GLU A 207 -10.14 -14.31 24.95
CA GLU A 207 -9.62 -15.40 24.13
C GLU A 207 -8.93 -14.80 22.92
N GLU A 208 -7.63 -15.06 22.76
CA GLU A 208 -6.90 -14.66 21.57
C GLU A 208 -7.56 -15.33 20.35
N LYS A 209 -8.03 -14.50 19.39
CA LYS A 209 -8.65 -15.01 18.17
C LYS A 209 -7.63 -15.76 17.32
N PRO A 210 -8.04 -16.82 16.61
CA PRO A 210 -7.14 -17.61 15.79
C PRO A 210 -6.51 -16.77 14.68
N ILE A 211 -5.29 -17.11 14.32
CA ILE A 211 -4.59 -16.54 13.17
C ILE A 211 -4.77 -17.44 11.94
N THR A 212 -4.82 -16.83 10.77
CA THR A 212 -4.84 -17.54 9.48
C THR A 212 -3.60 -17.16 8.67
N LEU A 213 -3.02 -18.15 7.97
CA LEU A 213 -1.88 -17.96 7.08
C LEU A 213 -2.35 -18.15 5.64
N SER A 214 -1.99 -17.24 4.76
CA SER A 214 -2.21 -17.32 3.32
C SER A 214 -0.91 -17.11 2.54
N ALA A 215 -0.89 -17.56 1.29
CA ALA A 215 0.25 -17.48 0.40
C ALA A 215 -0.17 -16.95 -0.97
N THR A 216 0.71 -16.19 -1.65
CA THR A 216 0.46 -15.67 -3.01
C THR A 216 0.34 -16.78 -4.06
N THR A 217 1.03 -17.88 -3.84
CA THR A 217 0.96 -19.12 -4.63
C THR A 217 1.34 -20.29 -3.75
N THR A 218 0.97 -21.51 -4.15
CA THR A 218 1.39 -22.75 -3.49
C THR A 218 2.44 -23.52 -4.28
N THR A 219 2.80 -23.03 -5.49
CA THR A 219 3.80 -23.65 -6.35
C THR A 219 4.79 -22.60 -6.87
N ILE A 220 6.08 -22.91 -6.81
CA ILE A 220 7.19 -22.13 -7.36
C ILE A 220 8.20 -23.07 -8.02
N LYS A 221 9.07 -22.55 -8.90
CA LYS A 221 10.27 -23.27 -9.34
C LYS A 221 11.37 -23.20 -8.29
N ALA A 222 12.09 -24.28 -8.11
CA ALA A 222 13.26 -24.35 -7.23
C ALA A 222 14.48 -23.69 -7.92
N ASN A 223 14.39 -22.42 -8.28
CA ASN A 223 15.41 -21.67 -9.01
C ASN A 223 16.07 -20.57 -8.17
N GLY A 224 15.61 -20.38 -6.92
CA GLY A 224 16.13 -19.36 -6.01
C GLY A 224 15.63 -17.93 -6.31
N VAL A 225 14.86 -17.73 -7.37
CA VAL A 225 14.35 -16.44 -7.85
C VAL A 225 12.85 -16.30 -7.63
N GLU A 226 12.09 -17.31 -8.04
CA GLU A 226 10.66 -17.36 -7.73
C GLU A 226 10.45 -17.45 -6.22
N SER A 227 9.48 -16.72 -5.71
CA SER A 227 9.20 -16.64 -4.28
C SER A 227 7.72 -16.69 -3.95
N VAL A 228 7.42 -17.21 -2.79
CA VAL A 228 6.08 -17.14 -2.18
C VAL A 228 6.10 -16.05 -1.12
N LYS A 229 5.11 -15.16 -1.16
CA LYS A 229 4.86 -14.18 -0.09
C LYS A 229 3.72 -14.69 0.80
N PHE A 230 3.94 -14.64 2.11
CA PHE A 230 2.95 -15.02 3.10
C PHE A 230 2.31 -13.82 3.77
N THR A 231 1.03 -13.96 4.11
CA THR A 231 0.27 -12.98 4.89
C THR A 231 -0.41 -13.69 6.05
N VAL A 232 -0.29 -13.12 7.25
CA VAL A 232 -0.93 -13.61 8.47
C VAL A 232 -2.02 -12.64 8.87
N MET A 233 -3.25 -13.14 9.01
CA MET A 233 -4.41 -12.35 9.41
C MET A 233 -4.93 -12.79 10.77
N GLN A 234 -5.43 -11.87 11.58
CA GLN A 234 -6.14 -12.11 12.82
C GLN A 234 -7.32 -11.15 12.91
N ASP A 235 -8.51 -11.66 13.04
CA ASP A 235 -9.75 -10.86 13.14
C ASP A 235 -9.90 -9.82 12.01
N GLY A 236 -9.51 -10.18 10.77
CA GLY A 236 -9.57 -9.31 9.60
C GLY A 236 -8.42 -8.29 9.48
N ALA A 237 -7.51 -8.21 10.45
CA ALA A 237 -6.33 -7.35 10.42
C ALA A 237 -5.08 -8.10 9.94
N ASP A 238 -4.22 -7.46 9.15
CA ASP A 238 -2.90 -7.98 8.78
C ASP A 238 -1.95 -7.87 9.97
N VAL A 239 -1.52 -9.02 10.50
CA VAL A 239 -0.60 -9.13 11.63
C VAL A 239 0.73 -9.77 11.23
N THR A 240 1.05 -9.80 9.95
CA THR A 240 2.25 -10.47 9.40
C THR A 240 3.54 -10.01 10.09
N ASN A 241 3.67 -8.71 10.36
CA ASN A 241 4.87 -8.17 11.02
C ASN A 241 4.99 -8.53 12.52
N ALA A 242 3.87 -8.89 13.14
CA ALA A 242 3.82 -9.32 14.55
C ALA A 242 3.85 -10.84 14.71
N ALA A 243 3.77 -11.59 13.60
CA ALA A 243 3.80 -13.05 13.58
C ALA A 243 5.20 -13.57 13.22
N VAL A 244 5.47 -14.81 13.57
CA VAL A 244 6.66 -15.55 13.15
C VAL A 244 6.24 -16.65 12.21
N ILE A 245 6.84 -16.70 11.02
CA ILE A 245 6.54 -17.73 10.01
C ILE A 245 7.64 -18.78 10.05
N TYR A 246 7.25 -20.04 9.92
CA TYR A 246 8.15 -21.19 9.91
C TYR A 246 8.00 -21.99 8.62
N VAL A 247 9.12 -22.43 8.06
CA VAL A 247 9.20 -23.34 6.92
C VAL A 247 9.95 -24.58 7.36
N ASN A 248 9.32 -25.76 7.28
CA ASN A 248 9.86 -27.03 7.79
C ASN A 248 10.44 -26.89 9.22
N ASN A 249 9.73 -26.21 10.11
CA ASN A 249 10.10 -25.86 11.48
C ASN A 249 11.30 -24.89 11.62
N GLY A 250 11.88 -24.44 10.52
CA GLY A 250 12.88 -23.36 10.53
C GLY A 250 12.21 -22.00 10.48
N LYS A 251 12.65 -21.05 11.33
CA LYS A 251 12.15 -19.68 11.29
C LYS A 251 12.52 -19.01 9.97
N LEU A 252 11.50 -18.50 9.25
CA LEU A 252 11.69 -17.70 8.06
C LEU A 252 12.11 -16.27 8.45
N ASN A 253 13.09 -15.71 7.73
CA ASN A 253 13.46 -14.32 7.89
C ASN A 253 12.57 -13.44 6.99
N GLY A 254 11.67 -12.69 7.59
CA GLY A 254 10.62 -11.96 6.87
C GLY A 254 9.43 -12.84 6.51
N ASN A 255 8.75 -12.51 5.39
CA ASN A 255 7.54 -13.20 4.96
C ASN A 255 7.60 -13.73 3.52
N LYS A 256 8.81 -13.85 2.94
CA LYS A 256 9.03 -14.41 1.61
C LYS A 256 9.89 -15.67 1.67
N PHE A 257 9.51 -16.68 0.91
CA PHE A 257 10.24 -17.94 0.79
C PHE A 257 10.61 -18.23 -0.67
N SER A 258 11.88 -18.54 -0.90
CA SER A 258 12.41 -19.08 -2.17
C SER A 258 13.39 -20.20 -1.85
N THR A 259 13.64 -21.09 -2.81
CA THR A 259 14.55 -22.22 -2.62
C THR A 259 15.18 -22.64 -3.96
N THR A 260 16.35 -23.26 -3.91
CA THR A 260 16.97 -23.96 -5.05
C THR A 260 16.79 -25.48 -4.95
N THR A 261 16.18 -25.97 -3.91
CA THR A 261 15.97 -27.41 -3.67
C THR A 261 14.53 -27.77 -4.00
N PRO A 262 14.28 -28.66 -4.97
CA PRO A 262 12.93 -29.15 -5.24
C PRO A 262 12.36 -29.95 -4.07
N GLY A 263 11.05 -29.85 -3.84
CA GLY A 263 10.39 -30.59 -2.78
C GLY A 263 9.13 -29.89 -2.27
N THR A 264 8.56 -30.46 -1.24
CA THR A 264 7.41 -29.88 -0.52
C THR A 264 7.86 -29.28 0.81
N TYR A 265 7.30 -28.12 1.15
CA TYR A 265 7.64 -27.35 2.32
C TYR A 265 6.38 -27.08 3.13
N SER A 266 6.40 -27.49 4.38
CA SER A 266 5.32 -27.20 5.34
C SER A 266 5.52 -25.82 5.95
N VAL A 267 4.51 -24.96 5.88
CA VAL A 267 4.61 -23.56 6.35
C VAL A 267 3.48 -23.27 7.33
N TYR A 268 3.82 -22.74 8.49
CA TYR A 268 2.86 -22.26 9.49
C TYR A 268 3.35 -20.97 10.14
N ALA A 269 2.45 -20.24 10.77
CA ALA A 269 2.78 -19.01 11.50
C ALA A 269 2.39 -19.13 12.98
N THR A 270 3.10 -18.39 13.83
CA THR A 270 2.75 -18.25 15.27
C THR A 270 2.66 -16.77 15.64
N LYS A 271 1.73 -16.44 16.55
CA LYS A 271 1.62 -15.12 17.18
C LYS A 271 1.07 -15.30 18.61
N GLY A 272 1.85 -14.90 19.63
CA GLY A 272 1.51 -15.23 21.03
C GLY A 272 1.38 -16.74 21.23
N SER A 273 0.25 -17.17 21.77
CA SER A 273 -0.09 -18.59 21.97
C SER A 273 -0.70 -19.24 20.72
N MET A 274 -1.08 -18.46 19.68
CA MET A 274 -1.78 -18.95 18.50
C MET A 274 -0.83 -19.50 17.45
N THR A 275 -1.26 -20.58 16.80
CA THR A 275 -0.60 -21.20 15.64
C THR A 275 -1.61 -21.31 14.50
N SER A 276 -1.22 -20.95 13.29
CA SER A 276 -2.06 -21.11 12.10
C SER A 276 -2.17 -22.57 11.67
N GLU A 277 -3.12 -22.88 10.80
CA GLU A 277 -3.07 -24.09 10.00
C GLU A 277 -1.81 -24.11 9.13
N THR A 278 -1.36 -25.32 8.78
CA THR A 278 -0.18 -25.53 7.94
C THR A 278 -0.54 -25.45 6.47
N LEU A 279 0.18 -24.63 5.71
CA LEU A 279 0.16 -24.62 4.26
C LEU A 279 1.27 -25.51 3.70
N THR A 280 1.03 -26.11 2.54
CA THR A 280 2.05 -26.84 1.77
C THR A 280 2.47 -26.01 0.56
N ILE A 281 3.76 -25.73 0.42
CA ILE A 281 4.35 -25.09 -0.75
C ILE A 281 5.15 -26.14 -1.51
N THR A 282 4.91 -26.26 -2.82
CA THR A 282 5.65 -27.15 -3.73
C THR A 282 6.68 -26.34 -4.51
N ALA A 283 7.95 -26.70 -4.39
CA ALA A 283 9.03 -26.20 -5.23
C ALA A 283 9.37 -27.25 -6.28
N GLU A 284 9.03 -26.94 -7.54
CA GLU A 284 9.25 -27.85 -8.69
C GLU A 284 10.70 -27.81 -9.14
N ALA A 285 11.21 -28.95 -9.61
CA ALA A 285 12.55 -29.03 -10.16
C ALA A 285 12.66 -28.21 -11.46
N VAL A 286 13.76 -27.49 -11.61
CA VAL A 286 14.11 -26.83 -12.88
C VAL A 286 14.74 -27.85 -13.81
N THR A 287 14.07 -28.14 -14.91
CA THR A 287 14.51 -29.15 -15.89
C THR A 287 15.25 -28.55 -17.09
N ASP A 288 14.96 -27.28 -17.43
CA ASP A 288 15.63 -26.56 -18.52
C ASP A 288 16.57 -25.50 -17.96
N THR A 289 17.88 -25.73 -18.11
CA THR A 289 18.97 -24.82 -17.69
C THR A 289 19.63 -24.10 -18.87
N GLY A 290 19.04 -24.20 -20.07
CA GLY A 290 19.51 -23.52 -21.27
C GLY A 290 19.18 -22.03 -21.29
N LYS A 291 19.37 -21.43 -22.45
CA LYS A 291 19.04 -20.04 -22.73
C LYS A 291 18.14 -19.96 -23.96
N THR A 292 17.17 -19.06 -23.90
CA THR A 292 16.27 -18.77 -25.03
C THR A 292 16.52 -17.36 -25.53
N ILE A 293 16.78 -17.24 -26.85
CA ILE A 293 16.92 -15.94 -27.54
C ILE A 293 15.67 -15.73 -28.39
N VAL A 294 15.06 -14.57 -28.24
CA VAL A 294 13.87 -14.15 -28.98
C VAL A 294 14.10 -12.79 -29.59
N PHE A 295 13.83 -12.67 -30.88
CA PHE A 295 13.75 -11.41 -31.60
C PHE A 295 12.31 -11.07 -31.98
N ALA A 296 12.03 -9.80 -32.24
CA ALA A 296 10.76 -9.37 -32.81
C ALA A 296 10.48 -10.14 -34.13
N ASP A 297 9.20 -10.33 -34.47
CA ASP A 297 8.83 -11.14 -35.67
C ASP A 297 9.51 -10.60 -36.93
N GLY A 298 10.15 -11.49 -37.69
CA GLY A 298 10.92 -11.17 -38.89
C GLY A 298 12.27 -10.51 -38.66
N VAL A 299 12.71 -10.41 -37.41
CA VAL A 299 14.02 -9.84 -37.02
C VAL A 299 14.98 -10.95 -36.66
N THR A 300 16.23 -10.80 -37.05
CA THR A 300 17.37 -11.64 -36.67
C THR A 300 18.52 -10.74 -36.19
N VAL A 301 19.56 -11.31 -35.65
CA VAL A 301 20.77 -10.55 -35.30
C VAL A 301 21.38 -9.78 -36.48
N SER A 302 21.15 -10.25 -37.74
CA SER A 302 21.76 -9.70 -38.95
C SER A 302 20.80 -8.89 -39.84
N SER A 303 19.49 -8.90 -39.56
CA SER A 303 18.52 -8.32 -40.49
C SER A 303 17.16 -8.07 -39.85
N GLY A 304 16.35 -7.25 -40.50
CA GLY A 304 14.95 -7.01 -40.13
C GLY A 304 14.74 -5.92 -39.06
N TRP A 305 15.81 -5.37 -38.52
CA TRP A 305 15.81 -4.25 -37.58
C TRP A 305 16.17 -2.93 -38.27
N TYR A 306 15.81 -1.82 -37.66
CA TYR A 306 16.10 -0.48 -38.10
C TYR A 306 16.91 0.26 -37.05
N ASP A 307 17.75 1.18 -37.49
CA ASP A 307 18.64 1.98 -36.66
C ASP A 307 18.63 3.43 -37.15
N VAL A 308 17.56 4.13 -36.81
CA VAL A 308 17.45 5.56 -37.11
C VAL A 308 18.36 6.33 -36.17
N ASN A 309 19.29 7.10 -36.74
CA ASN A 309 20.24 7.93 -36.01
C ASN A 309 19.89 9.41 -36.09
N LYS A 310 20.07 10.11 -34.96
CA LYS A 310 19.98 11.56 -34.92
C LYS A 310 21.25 12.20 -35.42
N LYS A 311 21.14 13.42 -36.00
CA LYS A 311 22.31 14.23 -36.38
C LYS A 311 22.90 15.03 -35.22
N GLY A 312 22.19 15.14 -34.11
CA GLY A 312 22.63 15.87 -32.94
C GLY A 312 22.35 17.37 -32.99
N ALA A 313 23.16 18.17 -32.32
CA ALA A 313 23.04 19.62 -32.24
C ALA A 313 23.57 20.30 -33.51
N GLY A 314 22.86 20.19 -34.60
CA GLY A 314 23.18 20.87 -35.85
C GLY A 314 21.99 21.67 -36.39
N ASP A 315 22.08 22.11 -37.63
CA ASP A 315 21.06 22.92 -38.29
C ASP A 315 19.64 22.28 -38.35
N ASN A 316 19.55 21.00 -38.10
CA ASN A 316 18.29 20.24 -38.07
C ASN A 316 17.68 20.04 -36.69
N GLY A 317 18.40 20.32 -35.61
CA GLY A 317 17.85 20.40 -34.24
C GLY A 317 17.17 19.16 -33.69
N ASP A 318 17.64 17.94 -34.03
CA ASP A 318 16.99 16.66 -33.65
C ASP A 318 17.55 16.02 -32.38
N ILE A 319 18.38 16.72 -31.63
CA ILE A 319 19.10 16.21 -30.46
C ILE A 319 18.16 15.58 -29.40
N ASN A 320 16.95 16.10 -29.29
CA ASN A 320 15.95 15.63 -28.31
C ASN A 320 14.94 14.62 -28.90
N MET A 321 15.16 14.09 -30.10
CA MET A 321 14.20 13.25 -30.82
C MET A 321 14.48 11.75 -30.74
N CYS A 322 15.17 11.26 -29.72
CA CYS A 322 15.38 9.81 -29.52
C CYS A 322 14.05 9.01 -29.48
N TRP A 323 13.01 9.59 -28.92
CA TRP A 323 11.66 9.05 -28.91
C TRP A 323 11.07 8.88 -30.32
N ALA A 324 11.31 9.81 -31.20
CA ALA A 324 10.85 9.78 -32.58
C ALA A 324 11.63 8.73 -33.41
N ALA A 325 12.93 8.61 -33.18
CA ALA A 325 13.76 7.58 -33.77
C ALA A 325 13.27 6.17 -33.39
N ALA A 326 13.04 5.93 -32.09
CA ALA A 326 12.50 4.67 -31.61
C ALA A 326 11.10 4.38 -32.18
N ALA A 327 10.21 5.39 -32.21
CA ALA A 327 8.89 5.24 -32.80
C ALA A 327 8.95 4.94 -34.30
N SER A 328 9.84 5.61 -35.05
CA SER A 328 10.05 5.37 -36.48
C SER A 328 10.46 3.93 -36.77
N ASN A 329 11.41 3.40 -35.99
CA ASN A 329 11.86 2.02 -36.10
C ASN A 329 10.71 1.03 -35.88
N MET A 330 9.91 1.25 -34.84
CA MET A 330 8.79 0.36 -34.47
C MET A 330 7.65 0.43 -35.49
N ILE A 331 7.32 1.61 -36.00
CA ILE A 331 6.26 1.79 -37.01
C ILE A 331 6.69 1.16 -38.34
N GLN A 332 7.95 1.35 -38.78
CA GLN A 332 8.44 0.73 -40.01
C GLN A 332 8.40 -0.80 -39.90
N TRP A 333 8.88 -1.36 -38.81
CA TRP A 333 8.79 -2.80 -38.54
C TRP A 333 7.35 -3.32 -38.63
N PHE A 334 6.40 -2.57 -38.04
CA PHE A 334 4.98 -2.92 -38.10
C PHE A 334 4.46 -2.90 -39.55
N GLN A 335 4.79 -1.87 -40.32
CA GLN A 335 4.40 -1.73 -41.73
C GLN A 335 4.97 -2.84 -42.60
N ASP A 336 6.20 -3.28 -42.30
CA ASP A 336 6.82 -4.41 -42.99
C ASP A 336 6.10 -5.73 -42.69
N ARG A 337 5.68 -5.95 -41.46
CA ARG A 337 4.88 -7.17 -41.10
C ARG A 337 3.51 -7.11 -41.76
N TYR A 338 2.90 -5.95 -41.83
CA TYR A 338 1.64 -5.75 -42.55
C TYR A 338 1.76 -6.06 -44.03
N LYS A 339 2.81 -5.55 -44.68
CA LYS A 339 3.13 -5.86 -46.11
C LYS A 339 3.47 -7.34 -46.32
N ALA A 340 4.27 -7.93 -45.45
CA ALA A 340 4.67 -9.33 -45.53
C ALA A 340 3.47 -10.30 -45.43
N ASP A 341 2.38 -9.88 -44.82
CA ASP A 341 1.12 -10.61 -44.74
C ASP A 341 0.20 -10.39 -45.97
N GLY A 342 0.73 -9.78 -47.04
CA GLY A 342 0.05 -9.56 -48.31
C GLY A 342 -0.85 -8.30 -48.35
N ASN A 343 -0.76 -7.42 -47.38
CA ASN A 343 -1.57 -6.21 -47.34
C ASN A 343 -0.86 -5.03 -48.01
N SER A 344 -1.65 -4.07 -48.51
CA SER A 344 -1.14 -2.80 -49.02
C SER A 344 -1.25 -1.73 -47.94
N LEU A 345 -0.21 -0.92 -47.78
CA LEU A 345 -0.25 0.22 -46.86
C LEU A 345 -1.35 1.21 -47.26
N PRO A 346 -1.99 1.90 -46.30
CA PRO A 346 -2.92 3.01 -46.60
C PRO A 346 -2.24 4.10 -47.40
N ALA A 347 -2.99 4.82 -48.22
CA ALA A 347 -2.47 5.88 -49.11
C ALA A 347 -1.75 7.03 -48.36
N GLY A 348 -2.01 7.19 -47.06
CA GLY A 348 -1.33 8.21 -46.23
C GLY A 348 -0.07 7.69 -45.54
N ALA A 349 0.16 6.38 -45.50
CA ALA A 349 1.29 5.80 -44.77
C ALA A 349 2.63 6.21 -45.42
N VAL A 350 3.60 6.52 -44.57
CA VAL A 350 4.97 6.86 -44.97
C VAL A 350 5.85 5.64 -44.76
N ASP A 351 6.57 5.22 -45.80
CA ASP A 351 7.28 3.95 -45.83
C ASP A 351 8.65 4.08 -46.51
N GLY A 352 9.60 3.31 -46.07
CA GLY A 352 10.91 3.19 -46.68
C GLY A 352 11.96 4.19 -46.22
N PRO A 353 13.06 4.30 -46.97
CA PRO A 353 14.20 5.14 -46.58
C PRO A 353 13.89 6.62 -46.65
N GLY A 354 14.44 7.36 -45.67
CA GLY A 354 14.44 8.82 -45.68
C GLY A 354 15.51 9.36 -46.59
N THR A 355 15.22 10.51 -47.24
CA THR A 355 16.14 11.15 -48.18
C THR A 355 16.28 12.66 -47.95
N LYS A 356 15.35 13.25 -47.23
CA LYS A 356 15.24 14.71 -47.11
C LYS A 356 16.31 15.35 -46.24
N TYR A 357 16.51 14.79 -45.04
CA TYR A 357 17.40 15.41 -44.04
C TYR A 357 18.75 14.71 -43.93
N TYR A 358 18.77 13.43 -44.22
CA TYR A 358 19.90 12.58 -43.92
C TYR A 358 20.69 12.18 -45.19
N GLY A 359 20.10 12.35 -46.37
CA GLY A 359 20.76 12.14 -47.65
C GLY A 359 21.32 10.73 -47.82
N ASN A 360 22.53 10.62 -48.30
CA ASN A 360 23.23 9.33 -48.49
C ASN A 360 23.91 8.81 -47.22
N PHE A 361 23.45 9.27 -46.09
CA PHE A 361 24.23 9.16 -44.88
C PHE A 361 24.14 7.76 -44.23
N ASN A 362 22.99 7.11 -44.36
CA ASN A 362 22.78 5.79 -43.77
C ASN A 362 21.64 5.07 -44.50
N PRO A 363 21.82 3.83 -44.97
CA PRO A 363 20.77 3.04 -45.63
C PRO A 363 19.62 2.67 -44.68
N TYR A 364 19.74 2.97 -43.40
CA TYR A 364 18.74 2.64 -42.36
C TYR A 364 17.90 3.83 -41.91
N GLU A 365 18.11 5.01 -42.50
CA GLU A 365 17.28 6.17 -42.23
C GLU A 365 15.89 6.00 -42.82
N LEU A 366 14.89 6.34 -42.00
CA LEU A 366 13.49 6.16 -42.37
C LEU A 366 12.81 7.47 -42.71
N ALA A 367 11.98 7.45 -43.73
CA ALA A 367 11.10 8.56 -44.08
C ALA A 367 10.14 8.92 -42.92
N LEU A 368 9.83 7.98 -42.07
CA LEU A 368 9.08 8.19 -40.81
C LEU A 368 9.77 9.20 -39.88
N MET A 369 11.09 9.13 -39.74
CA MET A 369 11.82 10.10 -38.91
C MET A 369 11.73 11.51 -39.52
N GLU A 370 11.71 11.63 -40.83
CA GLU A 370 11.51 12.94 -41.53
C GLU A 370 10.13 13.51 -41.24
N VAL A 371 9.09 12.64 -41.14
CA VAL A 371 7.75 13.07 -40.73
C VAL A 371 7.76 13.66 -39.33
N TYR A 372 8.38 13.01 -38.40
CA TYR A 372 8.49 13.53 -37.03
C TYR A 372 9.28 14.81 -36.97
N HIS A 373 10.39 14.86 -37.69
CA HIS A 373 11.22 16.06 -37.78
C HIS A 373 10.46 17.29 -38.36
N ASP A 374 9.63 17.06 -39.38
CA ASP A 374 8.85 18.11 -40.03
C ASP A 374 7.63 18.56 -39.21
N GLN A 375 7.03 17.67 -38.47
CA GLN A 375 5.72 17.88 -37.84
C GLN A 375 5.78 18.20 -36.36
N TRP A 376 6.86 17.86 -35.69
CA TRP A 376 7.00 18.06 -34.27
C TRP A 376 8.05 19.11 -33.92
N ASN A 377 7.83 19.79 -32.79
CA ASN A 377 8.82 20.73 -32.28
C ASN A 377 10.01 19.97 -31.65
N ASN A 378 11.18 20.08 -32.26
CA ASN A 378 12.38 19.35 -31.89
C ASN A 378 13.11 19.89 -30.64
N ASN A 379 12.68 21.03 -30.12
CA ASN A 379 13.34 21.70 -28.98
C ASN A 379 13.05 21.00 -27.64
N HIS A 380 12.09 20.11 -27.61
CA HIS A 380 11.66 19.41 -26.42
C HIS A 380 11.74 17.90 -26.60
N GLY A 381 12.01 17.17 -25.51
CA GLY A 381 11.87 15.73 -25.48
C GLY A 381 10.42 15.30 -25.73
N GLY A 382 10.22 14.07 -26.18
CA GLY A 382 8.91 13.46 -26.39
C GLY A 382 8.91 12.01 -25.89
N ASN A 383 7.77 11.36 -26.04
CA ASN A 383 7.57 9.98 -25.61
C ASN A 383 7.11 9.13 -26.79
N VAL A 384 7.60 7.91 -26.86
CA VAL A 384 7.26 6.93 -27.89
C VAL A 384 5.75 6.64 -27.90
N GLU A 385 5.14 6.54 -26.73
CA GLU A 385 3.71 6.31 -26.54
C GLU A 385 2.81 7.43 -27.02
N TYR A 386 3.34 8.63 -27.30
CA TYR A 386 2.59 9.70 -27.96
C TYR A 386 2.82 9.70 -29.47
N ALA A 387 4.04 9.39 -29.87
CA ALA A 387 4.44 9.39 -31.29
C ALA A 387 3.64 8.36 -32.10
N ILE A 388 3.50 7.15 -31.57
CA ILE A 388 2.85 6.04 -32.27
C ILE A 388 1.36 6.31 -32.52
N PRO A 389 0.51 6.67 -31.52
CA PRO A 389 -0.90 6.95 -31.77
C PRO A 389 -1.13 8.19 -32.62
N TRP A 390 -0.27 9.18 -32.46
CA TRP A 390 -0.35 10.33 -33.34
C TRP A 390 -0.14 9.93 -34.82
N TYR A 391 0.86 9.10 -35.09
CA TYR A 391 1.09 8.63 -36.46
C TYR A 391 -0.10 7.82 -37.00
N PHE A 392 -0.58 6.84 -36.25
CA PHE A 392 -1.63 5.97 -36.73
C PHE A 392 -3.01 6.63 -36.73
N GLU A 393 -3.42 7.23 -35.63
CA GLU A 393 -4.79 7.70 -35.40
C GLU A 393 -4.94 9.24 -35.40
N GLY A 394 -3.87 9.99 -35.38
CA GLY A 394 -3.92 11.44 -35.18
C GLY A 394 -4.32 11.84 -33.77
N LYS A 395 -4.12 10.97 -32.79
CA LYS A 395 -4.49 11.22 -31.40
C LYS A 395 -3.28 11.46 -30.53
N LEU A 396 -3.37 12.52 -29.74
CA LEU A 396 -2.48 12.77 -28.61
C LEU A 396 -3.19 12.31 -27.34
N TYR A 397 -2.65 11.32 -26.68
CA TYR A 397 -3.15 10.85 -25.39
C TYR A 397 -2.40 11.58 -24.28
N GLY A 398 -3.13 12.20 -23.34
CA GLY A 398 -2.57 12.92 -22.20
C GLY A 398 -2.53 14.44 -22.36
N GLY A 399 -3.68 15.06 -22.59
CA GLY A 399 -3.86 16.48 -22.89
C GLY A 399 -3.34 17.53 -21.89
N GLU A 400 -2.63 17.15 -20.83
CA GLU A 400 -2.09 18.08 -19.83
C GLU A 400 -0.55 18.12 -19.73
N TYR A 401 0.17 17.26 -20.45
CA TYR A 401 1.65 17.28 -20.46
C TYR A 401 2.25 18.27 -21.45
N ALA A 402 1.48 19.21 -21.90
CA ALA A 402 1.83 20.12 -22.97
C ALA A 402 2.91 21.16 -22.64
N SER A 403 3.36 21.30 -21.43
CA SER A 403 4.33 22.36 -21.09
C SER A 403 5.78 22.01 -21.38
N ASN A 404 6.14 20.71 -21.47
CA ASN A 404 7.52 20.26 -21.65
C ASN A 404 7.69 19.16 -22.71
N THR A 405 6.64 18.75 -23.43
CA THR A 405 6.73 17.77 -24.51
C THR A 405 6.57 18.42 -25.85
N ALA A 406 7.25 17.87 -26.87
CA ALA A 406 7.07 18.30 -28.24
C ALA A 406 5.59 18.17 -28.65
N THR A 407 5.04 19.17 -29.30
CA THR A 407 3.69 19.13 -29.87
C THR A 407 3.78 19.13 -31.40
N PRO A 408 2.96 18.30 -32.08
CA PRO A 408 2.98 18.28 -33.56
C PRO A 408 2.30 19.49 -34.16
N ASN A 409 2.78 19.88 -35.32
CA ASN A 409 2.21 20.99 -36.14
C ASN A 409 0.94 20.54 -36.87
N THR A 410 0.70 19.26 -37.03
CA THR A 410 -0.44 18.67 -37.74
C THR A 410 -1.14 17.59 -36.93
N ALA A 411 -2.32 17.20 -37.38
CA ALA A 411 -3.13 16.19 -36.70
C ALA A 411 -2.58 14.76 -36.80
N GLY A 412 -1.59 14.45 -37.63
CA GLY A 412 -1.15 13.07 -37.87
C GLY A 412 -2.23 12.18 -38.50
N GLY A 413 -2.34 10.94 -38.08
CA GLY A 413 -3.42 10.04 -38.53
C GLY A 413 -3.20 9.43 -39.90
N TYR A 414 -1.98 9.07 -40.23
CA TYR A 414 -1.59 8.52 -41.53
C TYR A 414 -2.26 7.18 -41.89
N TRP A 415 -2.87 6.53 -40.89
CA TRP A 415 -3.62 5.30 -41.06
C TRP A 415 -5.12 5.45 -40.80
N ASN A 416 -5.62 6.67 -40.62
CA ASN A 416 -7.01 6.93 -40.20
C ASN A 416 -8.07 6.25 -41.08
N SER A 417 -7.81 6.15 -42.40
CA SER A 417 -8.76 5.54 -43.34
C SER A 417 -9.01 4.05 -43.12
N VAL A 418 -8.09 3.35 -42.47
CA VAL A 418 -8.14 1.89 -42.28
C VAL A 418 -7.96 1.47 -40.83
N TRP A 419 -7.56 2.37 -39.96
CA TRP A 419 -7.18 2.08 -38.59
C TRP A 419 -8.24 1.32 -37.79
N SER A 420 -9.48 1.75 -37.83
CA SER A 420 -10.57 1.13 -37.10
C SER A 420 -10.96 -0.26 -37.62
N SER A 421 -10.71 -0.54 -38.89
CA SER A 421 -11.02 -1.84 -39.53
C SER A 421 -9.84 -2.81 -39.50
N VAL A 422 -8.62 -2.30 -39.60
CA VAL A 422 -7.39 -3.09 -39.67
C VAL A 422 -6.88 -3.45 -38.28
N LEU A 423 -6.97 -2.50 -37.35
CA LEU A 423 -6.40 -2.65 -36.01
C LEU A 423 -7.34 -2.12 -34.94
N PRO A 424 -8.54 -2.70 -34.81
CA PRO A 424 -9.53 -2.19 -33.85
C PRO A 424 -8.99 -2.09 -32.43
N ASN A 425 -7.88 -2.74 -32.14
CA ASN A 425 -7.31 -2.87 -30.80
C ASN A 425 -5.83 -2.50 -30.67
N LEU A 426 -5.10 -2.13 -31.72
CA LEU A 426 -3.66 -1.92 -31.56
C LEU A 426 -3.35 -0.91 -30.46
N TYR A 427 -4.07 0.15 -30.44
CA TYR A 427 -3.91 1.20 -29.45
C TYR A 427 -4.95 1.16 -28.34
N ARG A 428 -6.17 0.76 -28.66
CA ARG A 428 -7.19 0.44 -27.65
C ARG A 428 -6.86 -0.82 -26.89
N GLY A 429 -6.14 -1.72 -27.53
CA GLY A 429 -5.59 -2.91 -26.97
C GLY A 429 -4.47 -2.69 -25.95
N TYR A 430 -3.83 -1.56 -26.00
CA TYR A 430 -3.04 -1.13 -24.87
C TYR A 430 -3.83 -1.29 -23.58
N LYS A 431 -5.11 -1.03 -23.64
CA LYS A 431 -5.99 -1.14 -22.50
C LYS A 431 -6.62 -2.49 -22.28
N SER A 432 -6.62 -3.45 -23.12
CA SER A 432 -7.47 -4.61 -22.86
C SER A 432 -6.93 -5.95 -23.30
N SER A 433 -5.99 -6.01 -24.22
CA SER A 433 -5.61 -7.29 -24.83
C SER A 433 -4.12 -7.59 -24.87
N LEU A 434 -3.26 -6.59 -24.72
CA LEU A 434 -1.82 -6.79 -24.81
C LEU A 434 -1.23 -7.40 -23.54
N PHE A 435 -1.80 -7.05 -22.39
CA PHE A 435 -1.33 -7.54 -21.11
C PHE A 435 -2.53 -8.07 -20.35
N PRO A 436 -2.60 -9.38 -20.17
CA PRO A 436 -3.66 -10.01 -19.41
C PRO A 436 -3.64 -9.56 -17.94
N THR A 437 -4.70 -9.87 -17.24
CA THR A 437 -5.00 -9.48 -15.87
C THR A 437 -3.89 -9.69 -14.83
N GLN A 438 -2.87 -10.47 -15.15
CA GLN A 438 -1.74 -10.70 -14.25
C GLN A 438 -0.78 -9.50 -14.13
N TYR A 439 -0.87 -8.52 -15.05
CA TYR A 439 -0.04 -7.31 -15.02
C TYR A 439 -0.91 -6.04 -15.22
N PRO A 440 -1.97 -5.85 -14.41
CA PRO A 440 -2.89 -4.73 -14.58
C PRO A 440 -2.19 -3.37 -14.36
N GLU A 441 -1.15 -3.33 -13.54
CA GLU A 441 -0.37 -2.14 -13.25
C GLU A 441 0.41 -1.65 -14.47
N MET A 442 1.02 -2.56 -15.22
CA MET A 442 1.77 -2.24 -16.43
C MET A 442 0.95 -1.44 -17.43
N TYR A 443 -0.28 -1.83 -17.55
CA TYR A 443 -1.28 -1.22 -18.36
C TYR A 443 -1.53 0.27 -18.05
N THR A 444 -1.73 0.60 -16.80
CA THR A 444 -1.97 1.97 -16.33
C THR A 444 -0.74 2.85 -16.55
N TYR A 445 0.44 2.33 -16.22
CA TYR A 445 1.68 3.10 -16.26
C TYR A 445 2.29 3.26 -17.64
N CYS A 446 2.15 2.28 -18.53
CA CYS A 446 2.58 2.43 -19.93
C CYS A 446 1.80 3.51 -20.66
N TYR A 447 0.57 3.74 -20.27
CA TYR A 447 -0.28 4.77 -20.83
C TYR A 447 0.04 6.17 -20.29
N GLU A 448 0.49 6.27 -19.03
CA GLU A 448 0.76 7.52 -18.31
C GLU A 448 2.25 7.87 -18.25
N ASN A 449 3.08 7.39 -19.18
CA ASN A 449 4.50 7.70 -19.37
C ASN A 449 5.55 6.82 -18.69
N TYR A 450 5.24 5.96 -17.72
CA TYR A 450 6.32 5.29 -16.98
C TYR A 450 5.93 3.86 -16.58
N CYS A 451 6.03 2.93 -17.49
CA CYS A 451 5.69 1.52 -17.27
C CYS A 451 6.35 0.86 -16.07
N LEU A 452 7.42 1.43 -15.55
CA LEU A 452 8.10 0.90 -14.36
C LEU A 452 8.11 1.85 -13.16
N TRP A 453 7.66 3.08 -13.31
CA TRP A 453 7.50 3.98 -12.16
C TRP A 453 6.30 3.53 -11.33
N GLY A 454 6.55 3.18 -10.07
CA GLY A 454 5.51 2.69 -9.17
C GLY A 454 5.10 1.25 -9.39
N VAL A 455 5.27 0.67 -10.58
CA VAL A 455 4.96 -0.74 -10.85
C VAL A 455 6.04 -1.62 -10.24
N GLY A 456 5.64 -2.56 -9.38
CA GLY A 456 6.57 -3.37 -8.60
C GLY A 456 7.37 -2.52 -7.60
N SER A 457 6.81 -1.39 -7.12
CA SER A 457 7.40 -0.62 -6.03
C SER A 457 7.69 -1.54 -4.85
N GLY A 458 8.89 -1.44 -4.29
CA GLY A 458 9.38 -2.34 -3.25
C GLY A 458 10.08 -3.60 -3.75
N LEU A 459 10.03 -3.95 -5.06
CA LEU A 459 10.85 -5.01 -5.62
C LEU A 459 12.28 -4.53 -5.87
N GLN A 460 13.26 -5.34 -5.50
CA GLN A 460 14.68 -5.06 -5.67
C GLN A 460 15.44 -6.33 -6.12
N GLY A 461 16.64 -6.14 -6.66
CA GLY A 461 17.50 -7.25 -7.03
C GLY A 461 16.85 -8.20 -8.03
N GLN A 462 17.01 -9.50 -7.84
CA GLN A 462 16.54 -10.52 -8.77
C GLN A 462 15.02 -10.56 -8.90
N GLU A 463 14.25 -10.26 -7.86
CA GLU A 463 12.79 -10.15 -7.96
C GLU A 463 12.37 -9.04 -8.91
N ARG A 464 13.03 -7.89 -8.84
CA ARG A 464 12.80 -6.79 -9.77
C ARG A 464 13.18 -7.18 -11.20
N LEU A 465 14.32 -7.85 -11.38
CA LEU A 465 14.75 -8.30 -12.69
C LEU A 465 13.78 -9.35 -13.26
N LEU A 466 13.29 -10.29 -12.45
CA LEU A 466 12.29 -11.26 -12.89
C LEU A 466 11.00 -10.57 -13.34
N TYR A 467 10.53 -9.59 -12.59
CA TYR A 467 9.36 -8.80 -12.96
C TYR A 467 9.57 -8.13 -14.33
N VAL A 468 10.69 -7.43 -14.52
CA VAL A 468 11.07 -6.79 -15.79
C VAL A 468 11.19 -7.81 -16.92
N SER A 469 11.79 -8.97 -16.65
CA SER A 469 11.93 -10.05 -17.63
C SER A 469 10.56 -10.52 -18.15
N ASN A 470 9.63 -10.75 -17.23
CA ASN A 470 8.26 -11.15 -17.59
C ASN A 470 7.55 -10.10 -18.44
N LEU A 471 7.73 -8.81 -18.13
CA LEU A 471 7.15 -7.72 -18.92
C LEU A 471 7.69 -7.71 -20.36
N ILE A 472 9.00 -7.88 -20.55
CA ILE A 472 9.63 -7.92 -21.88
C ILE A 472 9.19 -9.17 -22.64
N VAL A 473 9.19 -10.33 -21.99
CA VAL A 473 8.69 -11.58 -22.58
C VAL A 473 7.25 -11.42 -23.07
N GLU A 474 6.39 -10.81 -22.24
CA GLU A 474 4.99 -10.60 -22.61
C GLU A 474 4.85 -9.62 -23.78
N ALA A 475 5.61 -8.51 -23.78
CA ALA A 475 5.61 -7.58 -24.90
C ALA A 475 5.97 -8.27 -26.23
N PHE A 476 6.96 -9.15 -26.23
CA PHE A 476 7.41 -9.86 -27.43
C PHE A 476 6.48 -10.98 -27.89
N LYS A 477 5.62 -11.52 -27.04
CA LYS A 477 4.54 -12.43 -27.48
C LYS A 477 3.54 -11.71 -28.41
N HIS A 478 3.37 -10.41 -28.23
CA HIS A 478 2.42 -9.59 -28.96
C HIS A 478 3.07 -8.71 -30.03
N GLY A 479 4.35 -8.46 -29.95
CA GLY A 479 5.04 -7.58 -30.90
C GLY A 479 6.50 -7.33 -30.51
N MET A 480 6.80 -6.12 -30.12
CA MET A 480 8.11 -5.63 -29.71
C MET A 480 7.99 -4.56 -28.64
N ALA A 481 9.08 -3.92 -28.27
CA ALA A 481 9.09 -2.80 -27.34
C ALA A 481 10.17 -1.77 -27.67
N SER A 482 10.01 -0.56 -27.17
CA SER A 482 11.12 0.36 -26.91
C SER A 482 11.35 0.48 -25.41
N LEU A 483 12.49 1.02 -25.04
CA LEU A 483 12.88 1.24 -23.65
C LEU A 483 13.20 2.73 -23.46
N THR A 484 12.77 3.30 -22.34
CA THR A 484 13.41 4.50 -21.82
C THR A 484 14.51 4.05 -20.87
N VAL A 485 15.71 4.58 -21.08
CA VAL A 485 16.88 4.29 -20.27
C VAL A 485 17.46 5.58 -19.71
N SER A 486 18.11 5.50 -18.56
CA SER A 486 18.95 6.57 -18.03
C SER A 486 20.39 6.32 -18.40
N LEU A 487 21.08 7.35 -18.84
CA LEU A 487 22.51 7.32 -19.18
C LEU A 487 23.41 7.39 -17.93
N SER A 488 22.83 7.52 -16.77
CA SER A 488 23.55 7.51 -15.48
C SER A 488 22.84 6.65 -14.45
N ALA A 489 23.54 6.30 -13.37
CA ALA A 489 22.93 5.61 -12.23
C ALA A 489 21.86 6.46 -11.50
N ASP A 490 21.92 7.77 -11.65
CA ASP A 490 20.83 8.68 -11.29
C ASP A 490 19.75 8.64 -12.37
N ILE A 491 18.75 7.78 -12.14
CA ILE A 491 17.65 7.56 -13.08
C ILE A 491 16.72 8.76 -13.27
N MET A 492 16.89 9.81 -12.50
CA MET A 492 16.09 11.05 -12.62
C MET A 492 16.65 12.01 -13.67
N SER A 493 17.80 11.71 -14.24
CA SER A 493 18.49 12.57 -15.19
C SER A 493 18.80 11.85 -16.51
N LEU A 494 18.87 12.60 -17.61
CA LEU A 494 19.35 12.14 -18.93
C LEU A 494 18.63 10.89 -19.44
N HIS A 495 17.31 10.98 -19.59
CA HIS A 495 16.50 9.92 -20.20
C HIS A 495 16.73 9.85 -21.70
N HIS A 496 16.78 8.63 -22.22
CA HIS A 496 17.01 8.32 -23.61
C HIS A 496 16.12 7.17 -24.08
N ALA A 497 15.53 7.27 -25.24
CA ALA A 497 14.70 6.23 -25.83
C ALA A 497 15.50 5.39 -26.82
N VAL A 498 15.42 4.07 -26.69
CA VAL A 498 16.07 3.08 -27.57
C VAL A 498 15.06 2.04 -28.03
N THR A 499 15.29 1.42 -29.18
CA THR A 499 14.43 0.36 -29.70
C THR A 499 14.96 -1.01 -29.28
N LEU A 500 14.12 -1.83 -28.66
CA LEU A 500 14.44 -3.19 -28.22
C LEU A 500 14.03 -4.18 -29.32
N TRP A 501 15.01 -4.86 -29.91
CA TRP A 501 14.81 -5.80 -31.01
C TRP A 501 14.81 -7.26 -30.60
N GLY A 502 15.46 -7.59 -29.49
CA GLY A 502 15.54 -8.96 -28.99
C GLY A 502 16.01 -9.05 -27.56
N TYR A 503 15.82 -10.22 -26.98
CA TYR A 503 16.27 -10.53 -25.63
C TYR A 503 16.75 -11.98 -25.51
N GLU A 504 17.58 -12.27 -24.49
CA GLU A 504 17.97 -13.60 -24.04
C GLU A 504 17.52 -13.76 -22.59
N ILE A 505 16.90 -14.89 -22.29
CA ILE A 505 16.57 -15.30 -20.91
C ILE A 505 17.30 -16.59 -20.55
N ASP A 506 17.66 -16.71 -19.30
CA ASP A 506 18.05 -17.96 -18.67
C ASP A 506 16.79 -18.75 -18.32
N ASN A 507 16.64 -19.94 -18.90
CA ASN A 507 15.40 -20.74 -18.78
C ASN A 507 15.17 -21.26 -17.38
N ALA A 508 16.25 -21.46 -16.60
CA ALA A 508 16.16 -21.92 -15.24
C ALA A 508 15.57 -20.86 -14.31
N THR A 509 16.00 -19.61 -14.46
CA THR A 509 15.60 -18.51 -13.59
C THR A 509 14.50 -17.63 -14.18
N GLY A 510 14.31 -17.64 -15.50
CA GLY A 510 13.45 -16.70 -16.21
C GLY A 510 14.01 -15.27 -16.30
N LEU A 511 15.26 -15.07 -15.89
CA LEU A 511 15.88 -13.74 -15.85
C LEU A 511 16.47 -13.38 -17.21
N LEU A 512 16.31 -12.11 -17.60
CA LEU A 512 17.05 -11.51 -18.71
C LEU A 512 18.55 -11.60 -18.45
N THR A 513 19.29 -12.05 -19.48
CA THR A 513 20.75 -12.10 -19.48
C THR A 513 21.37 -11.19 -20.53
N ARG A 514 20.64 -10.94 -21.63
CA ARG A 514 21.05 -10.02 -22.70
C ARG A 514 19.84 -9.33 -23.33
N ILE A 515 20.11 -8.20 -23.96
CA ILE A 515 19.18 -7.50 -24.85
C ILE A 515 19.93 -7.02 -26.10
N TRP A 516 19.19 -6.83 -27.19
CA TRP A 516 19.66 -6.23 -28.44
C TRP A 516 18.85 -4.99 -28.73
N ILE A 517 19.52 -3.84 -28.85
CA ILE A 517 18.89 -2.54 -29.07
C ILE A 517 19.56 -1.79 -30.22
N THR A 518 18.81 -0.86 -30.83
CA THR A 518 19.36 0.22 -31.64
C THR A 518 19.21 1.55 -30.92
N ASP A 519 20.20 2.42 -31.10
CA ASP A 519 20.39 3.64 -30.34
C ASP A 519 20.65 4.82 -31.28
N SER A 520 19.75 5.76 -31.32
CA SER A 520 19.84 6.94 -32.20
C SER A 520 21.03 7.88 -31.94
N ASP A 521 21.83 7.61 -30.92
CA ASP A 521 23.00 8.41 -30.53
C ASP A 521 24.35 7.69 -30.74
N ASP A 522 24.38 6.54 -31.39
CA ASP A 522 25.62 5.78 -31.58
C ASP A 522 26.33 6.06 -32.92
N PHE A 523 25.82 6.99 -33.68
CA PHE A 523 26.23 7.36 -35.03
C PHE A 523 27.65 7.95 -35.17
N ASP A 524 28.27 8.44 -34.11
CA ASP A 524 29.62 9.01 -34.12
C ASP A 524 30.73 7.95 -34.19
N LYS A 525 30.38 6.66 -34.26
CA LYS A 525 31.36 5.59 -34.49
C LYS A 525 31.61 5.40 -35.99
N GLU A 526 32.86 5.38 -36.37
CA GLU A 526 33.25 5.01 -37.72
C GLU A 526 33.49 3.48 -37.83
N PRO A 527 33.08 2.81 -38.87
CA PRO A 527 32.29 3.34 -39.99
C PRO A 527 30.84 3.63 -39.56
N LYS A 528 30.24 4.67 -40.14
CA LYS A 528 28.84 5.09 -39.90
C LYS A 528 27.88 4.07 -40.48
N THR A 529 27.79 2.94 -39.81
CA THR A 529 26.91 1.83 -40.16
C THR A 529 25.89 1.66 -39.07
N ALA A 530 24.71 1.19 -39.44
CA ALA A 530 23.72 0.75 -38.45
C ALA A 530 24.30 -0.32 -37.54
N LEU A 531 24.00 -0.22 -36.28
CA LEU A 531 24.50 -1.10 -35.24
C LEU A 531 23.36 -1.70 -34.43
N LEU A 532 23.25 -3.01 -34.46
CA LEU A 532 22.47 -3.72 -33.46
C LEU A 532 23.37 -3.98 -32.24
N ASN A 533 23.15 -3.22 -31.19
CA ASN A 533 23.99 -3.24 -30.00
C ASN A 533 23.53 -4.33 -29.04
N GLU A 534 24.49 -5.17 -28.60
CA GLU A 534 24.26 -6.19 -27.57
C GLU A 534 24.68 -5.66 -26.19
N TYR A 535 23.78 -5.83 -25.21
CA TYR A 535 24.02 -5.50 -23.82
C TYR A 535 23.80 -6.71 -22.91
N SER A 536 24.71 -6.94 -21.98
CA SER A 536 24.46 -7.84 -20.86
C SER A 536 23.57 -7.18 -19.81
N VAL A 537 22.71 -7.98 -19.18
CA VAL A 537 21.75 -7.50 -18.18
C VAL A 537 22.17 -7.94 -16.80
N SER A 538 22.13 -7.03 -15.84
CA SER A 538 22.45 -7.31 -14.44
C SER A 538 21.63 -6.39 -13.50
N ILE A 539 21.54 -6.77 -12.23
CA ILE A 539 20.94 -5.94 -11.17
C ILE A 539 21.65 -6.21 -9.85
N GLY A 540 21.97 -5.16 -9.10
CA GLY A 540 22.48 -5.27 -7.72
C GLY A 540 21.37 -5.62 -6.73
N SER A 541 21.68 -6.31 -5.65
CA SER A 541 20.70 -6.82 -4.68
C SER A 541 19.78 -5.75 -4.05
N GLY A 542 20.28 -4.52 -3.89
CA GLY A 542 19.51 -3.40 -3.37
C GLY A 542 18.96 -2.45 -4.44
N ASN A 543 19.14 -2.77 -5.74
CA ASN A 543 18.75 -1.89 -6.83
C ASN A 543 17.35 -2.22 -7.36
N SER A 544 16.60 -1.20 -7.73
CA SER A 544 15.30 -1.31 -8.37
C SER A 544 15.34 -1.15 -9.90
N HIS A 545 16.50 -0.81 -10.48
CA HIS A 545 16.68 -0.59 -11.91
C HIS A 545 17.71 -1.55 -12.49
N PRO A 546 17.33 -2.42 -13.47
CA PRO A 546 18.27 -3.23 -14.21
C PRO A 546 19.30 -2.37 -14.93
N LYS A 547 20.56 -2.81 -14.88
CA LYS A 547 21.70 -2.23 -15.56
C LYS A 547 22.00 -3.03 -16.82
N PHE A 548 22.11 -2.34 -17.94
CA PHE A 548 22.56 -2.89 -19.22
C PHE A 548 24.00 -2.44 -19.47
N THR A 549 24.90 -3.38 -19.72
CA THR A 549 26.32 -3.10 -19.94
C THR A 549 26.75 -3.61 -21.30
N GLY A 550 27.22 -2.73 -22.16
CA GLY A 550 27.68 -3.04 -23.51
C GLY A 550 28.92 -2.25 -23.90
N SER A 551 29.39 -2.48 -25.12
CA SER A 551 30.58 -1.80 -25.69
C SER A 551 30.25 -0.49 -26.40
N THR A 552 29.10 0.11 -26.11
CA THR A 552 28.60 1.31 -26.75
C THR A 552 29.14 2.59 -26.13
N ARG A 553 28.78 3.75 -26.70
CA ARG A 553 29.18 5.09 -26.22
C ARG A 553 28.99 5.30 -24.73
N TYR A 554 27.92 4.78 -24.16
CA TYR A 554 27.57 5.00 -22.75
C TYR A 554 28.13 3.94 -21.79
N GLY A 555 28.66 2.82 -22.31
CA GLY A 555 29.18 1.71 -21.50
C GLY A 555 28.13 1.00 -20.65
N SER A 556 27.38 1.76 -19.86
CA SER A 556 26.27 1.26 -19.03
C SER A 556 25.09 2.20 -19.07
N ILE A 557 23.90 1.63 -19.22
CA ILE A 557 22.62 2.33 -19.16
C ILE A 557 21.69 1.61 -18.18
N TYR A 558 20.71 2.31 -17.65
CA TYR A 558 19.80 1.80 -16.61
C TYR A 558 18.36 1.87 -17.10
N LEU A 559 17.61 0.79 -16.95
CA LEU A 559 16.22 0.73 -17.37
C LEU A 559 15.34 1.66 -16.52
N VAL A 560 14.58 2.52 -17.18
CA VAL A 560 13.58 3.40 -16.57
C VAL A 560 12.19 2.88 -16.88
N SER A 561 11.82 2.67 -18.16
CA SER A 561 10.50 2.19 -18.55
C SER A 561 10.53 1.31 -19.80
N ILE A 562 9.47 0.54 -20.01
CA ILE A 562 9.24 -0.31 -21.18
C ILE A 562 7.99 0.20 -21.88
N HIS A 563 8.07 0.38 -23.20
CA HIS A 563 6.98 0.85 -24.06
C HIS A 563 6.64 -0.24 -25.08
N PRO A 564 5.70 -1.17 -24.77
CA PRO A 564 5.34 -2.26 -25.65
C PRO A 564 4.58 -1.76 -26.88
N PHE A 565 4.75 -2.46 -28.00
CA PHE A 565 4.06 -2.20 -29.25
C PHE A 565 3.63 -3.50 -29.92
N SER A 566 2.35 -3.64 -30.23
CA SER A 566 1.80 -4.84 -30.87
C SER A 566 2.21 -4.97 -32.32
N GLY A 567 2.57 -6.19 -32.71
CA GLY A 567 2.69 -6.56 -34.11
C GLY A 567 1.34 -6.75 -34.79
N TRP A 568 1.31 -6.67 -36.11
CA TRP A 568 0.12 -6.86 -36.93
C TRP A 568 -0.63 -8.16 -36.63
N LYS A 569 0.08 -9.28 -36.58
CA LYS A 569 -0.55 -10.59 -36.34
C LYS A 569 -1.07 -10.77 -34.92
N SER A 570 -0.42 -10.19 -33.93
CA SER A 570 -0.86 -10.29 -32.55
C SER A 570 -2.09 -9.44 -32.26
N ALA A 571 -2.29 -8.35 -32.99
CA ALA A 571 -3.50 -7.51 -32.86
C ALA A 571 -4.78 -8.21 -33.34
N ASN A 572 -4.67 -9.26 -34.17
CA ASN A 572 -5.78 -10.00 -34.75
C ASN A 572 -5.99 -11.39 -34.10
N LYS A 573 -5.22 -11.74 -33.09
CA LYS A 573 -5.41 -12.94 -32.28
C LYS A 573 -6.15 -12.58 -30.98
#